data_aefb7e012de1180c43c4070730fcd01f
#
_entry.id   aefb7e012de1180c43c4070730fcd01f
#
_cell.length_a   1.000
_cell.length_b   1.000
_cell.length_c   1.000
_cell.angle_alpha   90.00
_cell.angle_beta   90.00
_cell.angle_gamma   90.00
#
_symmetry.space_group_name_H-M   'P 1'
#
loop_
_entity.id
_entity.type
_entity.pdbx_description
1 polymer ?
#
loop_
_entity_poly.entity_id
_entity_poly.type
_entity_poly.pdbx_seq_one_letter_code
_entity_poly.pdbx_strand_id
1 'polypeptide(L)'
;MTTKHMKLSVMSAALLMISAATNSYAATSTDTDHDGIPDISESLIHTDPLNADTDGDGINDLKDSQPVQAAYTAITTGAPSPISIKEVLVEDNYDDVQRKSVPDHLEMVLTNNSDKSISNVVVNYQIKSLDTHETESYRVPLKNVVLNAHKDTRIHFDDNIGPTHFRANPNSIYKIDQSAKLFTINVDAPGFQTVTVTHRQDLKR
;
A
#
# COMPACT_ATOMS: atom_id res chain seq x y z
N MET A 1 -29.05 56.69 -75.81
CA MET A 1 -28.24 56.52 -74.61
C MET A 1 -29.11 55.82 -73.58
N THR A 2 -28.94 54.53 -73.41
CA THR A 2 -29.73 53.71 -72.50
C THR A 2 -28.88 53.24 -71.37
N THR A 3 -29.12 53.78 -70.19
CA THR A 3 -28.42 53.40 -68.91
C THR A 3 -29.04 52.13 -68.34
N LYS A 4 -28.26 51.10 -68.25
CA LYS A 4 -28.63 49.79 -67.76
C LYS A 4 -28.39 49.74 -66.26
N HIS A 5 -29.46 49.68 -65.46
CA HIS A 5 -29.37 49.54 -64.03
C HIS A 5 -29.05 48.05 -63.64
N MET A 6 -27.92 47.84 -63.03
CA MET A 6 -27.50 46.55 -62.51
C MET A 6 -28.07 46.39 -61.12
N LYS A 7 -28.98 45.45 -60.93
CA LYS A 7 -29.49 45.09 -59.59
C LYS A 7 -28.50 44.18 -58.89
N LEU A 8 -27.96 44.70 -57.75
CA LEU A 8 -27.11 43.92 -56.88
C LEU A 8 -27.96 43.07 -55.94
N SER A 9 -27.90 41.76 -56.15
CA SER A 9 -28.57 40.78 -55.25
C SER A 9 -27.71 40.48 -54.02
N VAL A 10 -28.21 40.87 -52.87
CA VAL A 10 -27.55 40.55 -51.59
C VAL A 10 -27.99 39.12 -51.19
N MET A 11 -27.11 38.18 -51.35
CA MET A 11 -27.28 36.86 -50.74
C MET A 11 -26.92 36.92 -49.25
N SER A 12 -27.93 36.84 -48.38
CA SER A 12 -27.73 36.63 -46.94
C SER A 12 -27.32 35.18 -46.73
N ALA A 13 -26.04 34.96 -46.37
CA ALA A 13 -25.56 33.70 -45.88
C ALA A 13 -25.95 33.56 -44.40
N ALA A 14 -26.96 32.74 -44.12
CA ALA A 14 -27.27 32.35 -42.74
C ALA A 14 -26.22 31.37 -42.25
N LEU A 15 -25.32 31.83 -41.37
CA LEU A 15 -24.33 31.01 -40.68
C LEU A 15 -25.02 30.22 -39.56
N LEU A 16 -25.32 28.95 -39.84
CA LEU A 16 -25.88 28.02 -38.84
C LEU A 16 -24.74 27.64 -37.88
N MET A 17 -24.71 28.25 -36.68
CA MET A 17 -23.83 27.81 -35.60
C MET A 17 -24.41 26.52 -35.00
N ILE A 18 -23.83 25.39 -35.38
CA ILE A 18 -24.05 24.12 -34.71
C ILE A 18 -23.17 24.16 -33.45
N SER A 19 -23.77 24.51 -32.32
CA SER A 19 -23.12 24.31 -31.02
C SER A 19 -23.11 22.81 -30.72
N ALA A 20 -22.00 22.13 -31.04
CA ALA A 20 -21.74 20.81 -30.51
C ALA A 20 -21.61 20.92 -28.98
N ALA A 21 -22.69 20.61 -28.27
CA ALA A 21 -22.60 20.34 -26.84
C ALA A 21 -21.76 19.09 -26.67
N THR A 22 -20.47 19.26 -26.41
CA THR A 22 -19.62 18.18 -25.90
C THR A 22 -20.10 17.88 -24.50
N ASN A 23 -21.00 16.90 -24.36
CA ASN A 23 -21.23 16.27 -23.08
C ASN A 23 -19.92 15.58 -22.70
N SER A 24 -19.06 16.28 -21.97
CA SER A 24 -18.00 15.66 -21.21
C SER A 24 -18.67 14.81 -20.14
N TYR A 25 -18.91 13.54 -20.42
CA TYR A 25 -19.08 12.56 -19.38
C TYR A 25 -17.72 12.48 -18.69
N ALA A 26 -17.52 13.30 -17.68
CA ALA A 26 -16.53 12.98 -16.68
C ALA A 26 -17.05 11.67 -16.05
N ALA A 27 -16.50 10.55 -16.47
CA ALA A 27 -16.62 9.33 -15.68
C ALA A 27 -16.08 9.73 -14.31
N THR A 28 -16.94 9.80 -13.30
CA THR A 28 -16.52 9.94 -11.92
C THR A 28 -15.82 8.62 -11.62
N SER A 29 -14.50 8.60 -11.75
CA SER A 29 -13.69 7.49 -11.31
C SER A 29 -13.90 7.35 -9.81
N THR A 30 -14.16 6.13 -9.33
CA THR A 30 -14.26 5.84 -7.91
C THR A 30 -12.94 6.21 -7.24
N ASP A 31 -13.02 6.85 -6.09
CA ASP A 31 -11.93 7.17 -5.18
C ASP A 31 -12.43 6.75 -3.80
N THR A 32 -12.10 5.52 -3.39
CA THR A 32 -12.78 4.84 -2.28
C THR A 32 -12.28 5.32 -0.93
N ASP A 33 -11.02 5.66 -0.79
CA ASP A 33 -10.43 6.16 0.46
C ASP A 33 -10.36 7.68 0.55
N HIS A 34 -10.75 8.36 -0.55
CA HIS A 34 -10.87 9.82 -0.64
C HIS A 34 -9.54 10.56 -0.50
N ASP A 35 -8.46 9.96 -0.99
CA ASP A 35 -7.14 10.57 -0.99
C ASP A 35 -6.93 11.57 -2.15
N GLY A 36 -7.75 11.47 -3.20
CA GLY A 36 -7.73 12.27 -4.41
C GLY A 36 -7.14 11.53 -5.61
N ILE A 37 -6.73 10.26 -5.46
CA ILE A 37 -6.28 9.37 -6.53
C ILE A 37 -7.43 8.41 -6.85
N PRO A 38 -7.87 8.27 -8.10
CA PRO A 38 -8.87 7.27 -8.46
C PRO A 38 -8.37 5.84 -8.29
N ASP A 39 -9.22 4.93 -7.76
CA ASP A 39 -8.89 3.51 -7.53
C ASP A 39 -8.19 2.84 -8.72
N ILE A 40 -8.62 3.15 -9.95
CA ILE A 40 -8.01 2.60 -11.17
C ILE A 40 -6.57 3.10 -11.39
N SER A 41 -6.25 4.29 -10.91
CA SER A 41 -4.93 4.90 -11.07
C SER A 41 -3.94 4.36 -10.04
N GLU A 42 -4.43 3.95 -8.88
CA GLU A 42 -3.61 3.46 -7.79
C GLU A 42 -2.89 2.15 -8.13
N SER A 43 -3.53 1.28 -8.90
CA SER A 43 -2.87 0.07 -9.42
C SER A 43 -1.65 0.37 -10.31
N LEU A 44 -1.56 1.58 -10.89
CA LEU A 44 -0.43 2.00 -11.73
C LEU A 44 0.73 2.61 -10.94
N ILE A 45 0.45 3.08 -9.73
CA ILE A 45 1.44 3.70 -8.84
C ILE A 45 1.69 2.87 -7.58
N HIS A 46 1.09 1.67 -7.53
CA HIS A 46 1.23 0.68 -6.47
C HIS A 46 0.64 1.10 -5.11
N THR A 47 -0.30 2.07 -5.08
CA THR A 47 -1.00 2.45 -3.84
C THR A 47 -2.23 1.58 -3.59
N ASP A 48 -2.79 1.66 -2.37
CA ASP A 48 -3.91 0.85 -1.91
C ASP A 48 -5.23 1.65 -1.96
N PRO A 49 -6.19 1.31 -2.87
CA PRO A 49 -7.44 2.06 -3.05
C PRO A 49 -8.36 2.11 -1.83
N LEU A 50 -8.00 1.52 -0.71
CA LEU A 50 -8.74 1.59 0.55
C LEU A 50 -7.92 2.20 1.69
N ASN A 51 -6.76 2.80 1.40
CA ASN A 51 -5.88 3.39 2.40
C ASN A 51 -5.19 4.64 1.87
N ALA A 52 -5.69 5.80 2.21
CA ALA A 52 -5.21 7.12 1.77
C ALA A 52 -3.76 7.49 2.18
N ASP A 53 -3.06 6.61 2.88
CA ASP A 53 -1.67 6.71 3.32
C ASP A 53 -1.11 5.28 3.25
N THR A 54 -0.81 4.83 2.04
CA THR A 54 -0.52 3.43 1.73
C THR A 54 0.67 2.90 2.53
N ASP A 55 1.74 3.67 2.67
CA ASP A 55 2.95 3.23 3.35
C ASP A 55 2.95 3.51 4.86
N GLY A 56 1.99 4.31 5.36
CA GLY A 56 1.77 4.55 6.78
C GLY A 56 2.74 5.57 7.39
N ASP A 57 3.35 6.44 6.60
CA ASP A 57 4.30 7.45 7.08
C ASP A 57 3.62 8.73 7.60
N GLY A 58 2.33 8.90 7.33
CA GLY A 58 1.48 10.00 7.74
C GLY A 58 1.24 11.05 6.65
N ILE A 59 1.71 10.82 5.43
CA ILE A 59 1.47 11.68 4.26
C ILE A 59 0.45 10.96 3.36
N ASN A 60 -0.56 11.70 2.92
CA ASN A 60 -1.58 11.18 1.99
C ASN A 60 -0.94 10.89 0.61
N ASP A 61 -1.30 9.78 -0.04
CA ASP A 61 -0.66 9.26 -1.26
C ASP A 61 -0.58 10.29 -2.39
N LEU A 62 -1.63 11.12 -2.61
CA LEU A 62 -1.60 12.18 -3.61
C LEU A 62 -0.53 13.25 -3.33
N LYS A 63 -0.15 13.45 -2.08
CA LYS A 63 0.80 14.48 -1.64
C LYS A 63 2.18 13.92 -1.39
N ASP A 64 2.30 12.62 -1.33
CA ASP A 64 3.57 11.94 -1.12
C ASP A 64 4.30 11.76 -2.45
N SER A 65 5.58 12.07 -2.46
CA SER A 65 6.46 11.82 -3.61
C SER A 65 6.92 10.35 -3.71
N GLN A 66 6.72 9.59 -2.64
CA GLN A 66 7.12 8.18 -2.51
C GLN A 66 6.05 7.35 -1.76
N PRO A 67 4.81 7.27 -2.25
CA PRO A 67 3.63 6.82 -1.48
C PRO A 67 3.66 5.34 -1.07
N VAL A 68 4.70 4.59 -1.43
CA VAL A 68 4.93 3.20 -1.04
C VAL A 68 6.31 3.01 -0.39
N GLN A 69 6.92 4.09 0.12
CA GLN A 69 8.27 4.03 0.68
C GLN A 69 8.40 4.83 1.98
N ALA A 70 7.73 4.38 3.04
CA ALA A 70 7.89 4.95 4.37
C ALA A 70 9.37 5.00 4.78
N ALA A 71 9.85 6.19 5.12
CA ALA A 71 11.21 6.37 5.60
C ALA A 71 11.38 5.70 6.97
N TYR A 72 12.43 4.91 7.12
CA TYR A 72 12.70 4.20 8.36
C TYR A 72 14.15 4.34 8.82
N THR A 73 14.31 4.53 10.13
CA THR A 73 15.62 4.48 10.80
C THR A 73 15.49 3.65 12.07
N ALA A 74 16.30 2.60 12.18
CA ALA A 74 16.30 1.72 13.35
C ALA A 74 16.68 2.46 14.63
N ILE A 75 15.97 2.16 15.71
CA ILE A 75 16.24 2.71 17.04
C ILE A 75 17.43 1.93 17.64
N THR A 76 18.56 2.58 17.76
CA THR A 76 19.80 2.00 18.31
C THR A 76 20.06 2.38 19.77
N THR A 77 19.23 3.28 20.32
CA THR A 77 19.31 3.75 21.71
C THR A 77 18.19 3.15 22.55
N GLY A 78 18.38 3.13 23.88
CA GLY A 78 17.42 2.51 24.81
C GLY A 78 17.88 1.14 25.30
N ALA A 79 17.00 0.46 26.03
CA ALA A 79 17.28 -0.89 26.51
C ALA A 79 17.22 -1.91 25.36
N PRO A 80 17.95 -3.03 25.43
CA PRO A 80 17.72 -4.15 24.53
C PRO A 80 16.24 -4.56 24.54
N SER A 81 15.67 -4.81 23.36
CA SER A 81 14.26 -5.19 23.27
C SER A 81 14.01 -6.57 23.89
N PRO A 82 12.99 -6.71 24.74
CA PRO A 82 12.55 -8.02 25.21
C PRO A 82 11.65 -8.74 24.19
N ILE A 83 11.33 -8.10 23.05
CA ILE A 83 10.59 -8.72 21.98
C ILE A 83 11.54 -9.54 21.12
N SER A 84 11.13 -10.74 20.74
CA SER A 84 11.77 -11.51 19.68
C SER A 84 10.79 -11.83 18.57
N ILE A 85 11.28 -11.84 17.33
CA ILE A 85 10.53 -12.32 16.15
C ILE A 85 10.85 -13.80 16.03
N LYS A 86 9.90 -14.64 16.46
CA LYS A 86 10.08 -16.10 16.56
C LYS A 86 9.90 -16.80 15.23
N GLU A 87 9.00 -16.28 14.41
CA GLU A 87 8.61 -16.84 13.13
C GLU A 87 8.29 -15.72 12.15
N VAL A 88 8.66 -15.89 10.90
CA VAL A 88 8.18 -15.08 9.77
C VAL A 88 7.74 -16.06 8.69
N LEU A 89 6.54 -15.89 8.22
CA LEU A 89 5.96 -16.65 7.13
C LEU A 89 5.50 -15.69 6.05
N VAL A 90 5.89 -15.97 4.83
CA VAL A 90 5.45 -15.23 3.65
C VAL A 90 4.79 -16.24 2.73
N GLU A 91 3.46 -16.30 2.77
CA GLU A 91 2.68 -17.24 2.00
C GLU A 91 2.39 -16.72 0.59
N ASP A 92 2.43 -17.63 -0.35
CA ASP A 92 2.42 -17.40 -1.78
C ASP A 92 1.27 -18.17 -2.43
N ASN A 93 0.07 -17.61 -2.38
CA ASN A 93 -1.14 -18.14 -3.02
C ASN A 93 -1.51 -19.59 -2.67
N TYR A 94 -0.67 -20.33 -1.96
CA TYR A 94 -0.91 -21.75 -1.66
C TYR A 94 -0.27 -22.19 -0.34
N ASP A 95 -1.09 -22.71 0.56
CA ASP A 95 -0.68 -23.40 1.78
C ASP A 95 -0.40 -24.87 1.48
N ASP A 96 0.86 -25.26 1.44
CA ASP A 96 1.30 -26.63 1.15
C ASP A 96 0.86 -27.63 2.23
N VAL A 97 0.66 -27.18 3.47
CA VAL A 97 0.24 -28.04 4.60
C VAL A 97 -1.26 -28.33 4.51
N GLN A 98 -2.07 -27.30 4.33
CA GLN A 98 -3.53 -27.42 4.19
C GLN A 98 -3.96 -27.80 2.78
N ARG A 99 -3.02 -27.75 1.80
CA ARG A 99 -3.22 -28.07 0.38
C ARG A 99 -4.37 -27.27 -0.23
N LYS A 100 -4.42 -25.98 0.06
CA LYS A 100 -5.44 -25.04 -0.45
C LYS A 100 -4.82 -23.72 -0.86
N SER A 101 -5.50 -23.02 -1.76
CA SER A 101 -5.17 -21.63 -2.06
C SER A 101 -5.41 -20.75 -0.83
N VAL A 102 -4.45 -19.90 -0.54
CA VAL A 102 -4.52 -18.84 0.48
C VAL A 102 -4.15 -17.50 -0.17
N PRO A 103 -4.68 -16.39 0.29
CA PRO A 103 -4.23 -15.08 -0.17
C PRO A 103 -2.76 -14.87 0.20
N ASP A 104 -1.99 -14.23 -0.68
CA ASP A 104 -0.63 -13.79 -0.36
C ASP A 104 -0.64 -12.91 0.88
N HIS A 105 0.11 -13.30 1.91
CA HIS A 105 0.22 -12.51 3.12
C HIS A 105 1.55 -12.70 3.84
N LEU A 106 1.93 -11.67 4.59
CA LEU A 106 3.03 -11.72 5.54
C LEU A 106 2.45 -12.03 6.92
N GLU A 107 3.04 -12.99 7.61
CA GLU A 107 2.71 -13.35 8.97
C GLU A 107 3.97 -13.35 9.83
N MET A 108 3.84 -12.98 11.09
CA MET A 108 4.93 -13.09 12.04
C MET A 108 4.43 -13.45 13.44
N VAL A 109 5.27 -14.14 14.21
CA VAL A 109 5.05 -14.38 15.63
C VAL A 109 6.00 -13.53 16.44
N LEU A 110 5.45 -12.62 17.24
CA LEU A 110 6.16 -11.79 18.20
C LEU A 110 6.05 -12.42 19.59
N THR A 111 7.19 -12.67 20.23
CA THR A 111 7.26 -13.16 21.61
C THR A 111 7.71 -12.02 22.52
N ASN A 112 6.95 -11.74 23.57
CA ASN A 112 7.38 -10.84 24.63
C ASN A 112 8.04 -11.66 25.76
N ASN A 113 9.34 -11.53 25.92
CA ASN A 113 10.14 -12.26 26.91
C ASN A 113 10.23 -11.57 28.28
N SER A 114 9.51 -10.46 28.48
CA SER A 114 9.52 -9.71 29.75
C SER A 114 8.35 -10.05 30.66
N ASP A 115 8.47 -9.66 31.91
CA ASP A 115 7.43 -9.80 32.95
C ASP A 115 6.28 -8.79 32.82
N LYS A 116 6.37 -7.86 31.85
CA LYS A 116 5.37 -6.78 31.62
C LYS A 116 4.80 -6.86 30.23
N SER A 117 3.52 -6.53 30.11
CA SER A 117 2.90 -6.36 28.79
C SER A 117 3.47 -5.13 28.07
N ILE A 118 3.59 -5.23 26.76
CA ILE A 118 4.10 -4.17 25.88
C ILE A 118 3.00 -3.78 24.90
N SER A 119 2.79 -2.48 24.73
CA SER A 119 1.83 -1.90 23.78
C SER A 119 2.52 -0.84 22.92
N ASN A 120 1.78 -0.25 21.96
CA ASN A 120 2.30 0.74 21.01
C ASN A 120 3.50 0.22 20.21
N VAL A 121 3.44 -1.05 19.85
CA VAL A 121 4.43 -1.68 18.96
C VAL A 121 4.17 -1.21 17.53
N VAL A 122 5.25 -0.95 16.81
CA VAL A 122 5.21 -0.60 15.38
C VAL A 122 6.01 -1.63 14.61
N VAL A 123 5.45 -2.14 13.53
CA VAL A 123 6.18 -2.96 12.57
C VAL A 123 6.51 -2.07 11.37
N ASN A 124 7.79 -2.01 11.02
CA ASN A 124 8.24 -1.43 9.77
C ASN A 124 8.82 -2.55 8.92
N TYR A 125 8.28 -2.77 7.72
CA TYR A 125 8.81 -3.80 6.85
C TYR A 125 9.10 -3.26 5.45
N GLN A 126 10.19 -3.75 4.88
CA GLN A 126 10.59 -3.47 3.51
C GLN A 126 10.51 -4.75 2.69
N ILE A 127 10.00 -4.63 1.48
CA ILE A 127 9.98 -5.67 0.45
C ILE A 127 10.94 -5.22 -0.65
N LYS A 128 11.85 -6.10 -1.03
CA LYS A 128 12.77 -5.85 -2.14
C LYS A 128 12.64 -6.97 -3.16
N SER A 129 12.31 -6.63 -4.41
CA SER A 129 12.42 -7.55 -5.54
C SER A 129 13.89 -7.88 -5.80
N LEU A 130 14.22 -9.16 -5.94
CA LEU A 130 15.61 -9.58 -6.17
C LEU A 130 15.99 -9.50 -7.65
N ASP A 131 15.00 -9.41 -8.54
CA ASP A 131 15.21 -9.29 -9.98
C ASP A 131 15.23 -7.83 -10.45
N THR A 132 14.20 -7.05 -10.10
CA THR A 132 14.10 -5.64 -10.53
C THR A 132 14.85 -4.68 -9.62
N HIS A 133 15.15 -5.10 -8.39
CA HIS A 133 15.70 -4.27 -7.31
C HIS A 133 14.77 -3.16 -6.80
N GLU A 134 13.52 -3.15 -7.24
CA GLU A 134 12.47 -2.29 -6.68
C GLU A 134 12.27 -2.58 -5.21
N THR A 135 11.92 -1.53 -4.47
CA THR A 135 11.68 -1.62 -3.03
C THR A 135 10.38 -0.92 -2.67
N GLU A 136 9.65 -1.49 -1.73
CA GLU A 136 8.56 -0.84 -1.02
C GLU A 136 8.83 -0.97 0.47
N SER A 137 8.37 0.00 1.25
CA SER A 137 8.50 -0.04 2.71
C SER A 137 7.26 0.54 3.37
N TYR A 138 6.82 -0.11 4.44
CA TYR A 138 5.56 0.15 5.10
C TYR A 138 5.77 0.31 6.60
N ARG A 139 5.05 1.25 7.20
CA ARG A 139 5.01 1.49 8.63
C ARG A 139 3.63 1.18 9.19
N VAL A 140 3.52 0.15 10.00
CA VAL A 140 2.24 -0.34 10.54
C VAL A 140 2.24 -0.29 12.07
N PRO A 141 1.61 0.72 12.69
CA PRO A 141 1.35 0.71 14.12
C PRO A 141 0.37 -0.42 14.47
N LEU A 142 0.77 -1.32 15.38
CA LEU A 142 -0.09 -2.41 15.84
C LEU A 142 -1.15 -1.87 16.81
N LYS A 143 -2.13 -1.15 16.25
CA LYS A 143 -3.21 -0.52 17.03
C LYS A 143 -4.02 -1.59 17.77
N ASN A 144 -4.28 -1.35 19.07
CA ASN A 144 -5.04 -2.24 19.95
C ASN A 144 -4.41 -3.62 20.20
N VAL A 145 -3.17 -3.86 19.79
CA VAL A 145 -2.43 -5.07 20.14
C VAL A 145 -1.61 -4.83 21.41
N VAL A 146 -1.70 -5.79 22.33
CA VAL A 146 -0.88 -5.85 23.54
C VAL A 146 -0.11 -7.16 23.53
N LEU A 147 1.21 -7.07 23.52
CA LEU A 147 2.07 -8.23 23.68
C LEU A 147 2.13 -8.58 25.16
N ASN A 148 1.36 -9.57 25.59
CA ASN A 148 1.30 -9.98 26.99
C ASN A 148 2.63 -10.62 27.45
N ALA A 149 2.95 -10.46 28.74
CA ALA A 149 4.17 -11.03 29.36
C ALA A 149 4.29 -12.54 29.08
N HIS A 150 5.45 -12.96 28.61
CA HIS A 150 5.80 -14.36 28.29
C HIS A 150 4.84 -15.06 27.32
N LYS A 151 4.25 -14.29 26.38
CA LYS A 151 3.32 -14.84 25.37
C LYS A 151 3.79 -14.55 23.97
N ASP A 152 3.41 -15.48 23.09
CA ASP A 152 3.46 -15.30 21.65
C ASP A 152 2.20 -14.56 21.18
N THR A 153 2.36 -13.68 20.21
CA THR A 153 1.29 -12.98 19.53
C THR A 153 1.53 -13.09 18.03
N ARG A 154 0.57 -13.66 17.30
CA ARG A 154 0.63 -13.81 15.86
C ARG A 154 0.02 -12.57 15.21
N ILE A 155 0.74 -11.99 14.26
CA ILE A 155 0.35 -10.79 13.53
C ILE A 155 0.27 -11.16 12.05
N HIS A 156 -0.81 -10.76 11.40
CA HIS A 156 -1.06 -10.98 9.98
C HIS A 156 -1.17 -9.66 9.23
N PHE A 157 -0.58 -9.60 8.05
CA PHE A 157 -0.77 -8.54 7.08
C PHE A 157 -1.51 -9.12 5.89
N ASP A 158 -2.84 -9.02 5.92
CA ASP A 158 -3.76 -9.67 5.00
C ASP A 158 -5.05 -8.85 4.81
N ASP A 159 -6.06 -9.41 4.14
CA ASP A 159 -7.35 -8.76 3.92
C ASP A 159 -8.42 -9.18 4.95
N ASN A 160 -8.03 -9.93 6.01
CA ASN A 160 -8.95 -10.37 7.05
C ASN A 160 -9.20 -9.26 8.09
N ILE A 161 -10.29 -9.44 8.85
CA ILE A 161 -10.68 -8.52 9.93
C ILE A 161 -10.44 -9.20 11.27
N GLY A 162 -9.66 -8.56 12.14
CA GLY A 162 -9.39 -9.05 13.48
C GLY A 162 -8.39 -8.17 14.23
N PRO A 163 -8.23 -8.38 15.54
CA PRO A 163 -7.39 -7.52 16.37
C PRO A 163 -5.89 -7.64 16.04
N THR A 164 -5.46 -8.71 15.38
CA THR A 164 -4.07 -8.95 14.96
C THR A 164 -3.92 -9.02 13.43
N HIS A 165 -4.95 -8.61 12.69
CA HIS A 165 -4.93 -8.50 11.24
C HIS A 165 -4.77 -7.05 10.83
N PHE A 166 -3.83 -6.79 9.95
CA PHE A 166 -3.52 -5.47 9.41
C PHE A 166 -3.55 -5.54 7.90
N ARG A 167 -4.11 -4.52 7.27
CA ARG A 167 -4.25 -4.47 5.83
C ARG A 167 -2.89 -4.56 5.14
N ALA A 168 -2.79 -5.40 4.12
CA ALA A 168 -1.70 -5.44 3.17
C ALA A 168 -2.10 -4.70 1.90
N ASN A 169 -1.18 -3.94 1.31
CA ASN A 169 -1.41 -3.26 0.04
C ASN A 169 -1.67 -4.28 -1.08
N PRO A 170 -2.85 -4.26 -1.75
CA PRO A 170 -3.19 -5.21 -2.81
C PRO A 170 -2.34 -5.02 -4.07
N ASN A 171 -1.76 -3.83 -4.26
CA ASN A 171 -0.97 -3.46 -5.42
C ASN A 171 0.56 -3.52 -5.15
N SER A 172 0.99 -4.07 -4.01
CA SER A 172 2.41 -4.16 -3.67
C SER A 172 3.18 -5.09 -4.62
N ILE A 173 4.48 -4.82 -4.79
CA ILE A 173 5.38 -5.69 -5.58
C ILE A 173 5.38 -7.14 -5.07
N TYR A 174 5.00 -7.38 -3.83
CA TYR A 174 4.81 -8.73 -3.30
C TYR A 174 3.67 -9.47 -4.01
N LYS A 175 2.56 -8.78 -4.30
CA LYS A 175 1.37 -9.38 -4.94
C LYS A 175 1.45 -9.38 -6.47
N ILE A 176 2.01 -8.34 -7.06
CA ILE A 176 1.97 -8.15 -8.53
C ILE A 176 3.20 -8.67 -9.28
N ASP A 177 4.33 -8.84 -8.61
CA ASP A 177 5.59 -9.32 -9.19
C ASP A 177 5.90 -10.75 -8.73
N GLN A 178 6.21 -11.64 -9.66
CA GLN A 178 6.46 -13.06 -9.43
C GLN A 178 7.90 -13.37 -8.99
N SER A 179 8.80 -12.39 -9.01
CA SER A 179 10.21 -12.58 -8.64
C SER A 179 10.39 -12.95 -7.17
N ALA A 180 11.57 -13.52 -6.83
CA ALA A 180 11.94 -13.73 -5.44
C ALA A 180 12.06 -12.39 -4.68
N LYS A 181 11.68 -12.38 -3.41
CA LYS A 181 11.65 -11.18 -2.55
C LYS A 181 12.53 -11.36 -1.33
N LEU A 182 13.09 -10.25 -0.88
CA LEU A 182 13.71 -10.14 0.44
C LEU A 182 12.85 -9.22 1.30
N PHE A 183 12.36 -9.74 2.41
CA PHE A 183 11.67 -8.98 3.44
C PHE A 183 12.65 -8.60 4.53
N THR A 184 12.70 -7.32 4.90
CA THR A 184 13.38 -6.84 6.10
C THR A 184 12.34 -6.30 7.04
N ILE A 185 12.22 -6.90 8.22
CA ILE A 185 11.17 -6.60 9.20
C ILE A 185 11.83 -6.03 10.44
N ASN A 186 11.36 -4.88 10.86
CA ASN A 186 11.82 -4.17 12.05
C ASN A 186 10.64 -4.00 13.00
N VAL A 187 10.84 -4.36 14.26
CA VAL A 187 9.83 -4.22 15.31
C VAL A 187 10.33 -3.24 16.34
N ASP A 188 9.59 -2.16 16.50
CA ASP A 188 9.87 -1.07 17.42
C ASP A 188 8.88 -1.09 18.59
N ALA A 189 9.38 -0.84 19.79
CA ALA A 189 8.55 -0.63 20.97
C ALA A 189 9.11 0.52 21.82
N PRO A 190 8.26 1.28 22.56
CA PRO A 190 8.69 2.44 23.31
C PRO A 190 9.78 2.11 24.36
N GLY A 191 10.90 2.81 24.30
CA GLY A 191 12.02 2.66 25.23
C GLY A 191 13.00 1.54 24.92
N PHE A 192 12.80 0.81 23.82
CA PHE A 192 13.64 -0.32 23.43
C PHE A 192 14.33 -0.07 22.08
N GLN A 193 15.41 -0.79 21.88
CA GLN A 193 16.09 -0.88 20.58
C GLN A 193 15.25 -1.69 19.60
N THR A 194 15.38 -1.39 18.30
CA THR A 194 14.73 -2.15 17.21
C THR A 194 15.17 -3.61 17.21
N VAL A 195 14.21 -4.50 16.97
CA VAL A 195 14.48 -5.90 16.61
C VAL A 195 14.31 -6.06 15.11
N THR A 196 15.31 -6.61 14.44
CA THR A 196 15.31 -6.79 12.99
C THR A 196 15.46 -8.26 12.62
N VAL A 197 14.71 -8.69 11.59
CA VAL A 197 14.89 -9.98 10.91
C VAL A 197 14.79 -9.79 9.41
N THR A 198 15.45 -10.65 8.65
CA THR A 198 15.28 -10.75 7.21
C THR A 198 14.71 -12.12 6.87
N HIS A 199 13.78 -12.13 5.92
CA HIS A 199 13.19 -13.36 5.39
C HIS A 199 13.25 -13.31 3.85
N ARG A 200 13.75 -14.38 3.24
CA ARG A 200 13.77 -14.53 1.80
C ARG A 200 12.60 -15.41 1.37
N GLN A 201 11.77 -14.89 0.50
CA GLN A 201 10.80 -15.67 -0.26
C GLN A 201 11.39 -16.00 -1.63
N ASP A 202 11.37 -17.27 -1.98
CA ASP A 202 11.79 -17.71 -3.31
C ASP A 202 10.73 -17.40 -4.37
N LEU A 203 11.02 -17.71 -5.63
CA LEU A 203 10.08 -17.51 -6.74
C LEU A 203 8.71 -18.11 -6.46
N LYS A 204 7.68 -17.38 -6.79
CA LYS A 204 6.30 -17.90 -6.78
C LYS A 204 6.17 -19.06 -7.77
N ARG A 205 5.51 -20.13 -7.37
CA ARG A 205 5.29 -21.35 -8.16
C ARG A 205 3.95 -21.33 -8.86
#